data_add733719b0921158a636f475fc3bbe6
#
_entry.id   add733719b0921158a636f475fc3bbe6
#
_cell.length_a   1.000
_cell.length_b   1.000
_cell.length_c   1.000
_cell.angle_alpha   90.00
_cell.angle_beta   90.00
_cell.angle_gamma   90.00
#
_symmetry.space_group_name_H-M   'P 1'
#
loop_
_entity.id
_entity.type
_entity.pdbx_description
1 polymer ?
#
loop_
_entity_poly.entity_id
_entity_poly.type
_entity_poly.pdbx_seq_one_letter_code
_entity_poly.pdbx_strand_id
1 'polypeptide(L)'
;MIGNGLAAVIDVLYNSFGAFGAFVFAALLQPLVVTGTHQAIQGIEANLIATTGFNYIQGIWSVSIIAQGGGAIGMYLLAKKHSKDRDIAMSSFIPTLVGISEPAIFAANLKYSVIPFVCSCLGAGCGGAFMKLAGVRAIGQGINRNIRTSDRSTKIKLVFYVIGNLIAFIVPIVLIVIYNKNKKVFHMVKKEEEAESALTIDETAKSTSQKQLLTEKLLRLKM
;
A
#
# COMPACT_ATOMS: atom_id res chain seq x y z
N MET A 1 17.58 10.92 19.34
CA MET A 1 18.26 11.71 18.31
C MET A 1 17.66 11.50 16.90
N ILE A 2 17.48 10.28 16.42
CA ILE A 2 16.91 9.99 15.08
C ILE A 2 15.48 10.54 14.93
N GLY A 3 14.62 10.40 15.94
CA GLY A 3 13.24 10.90 15.91
C GLY A 3 13.14 12.43 15.76
N ASN A 4 14.02 13.17 16.39
CA ASN A 4 14.03 14.66 16.28
C ASN A 4 14.48 15.10 14.87
N GLY A 5 15.44 14.40 14.26
CA GLY A 5 15.86 14.67 12.89
C GLY A 5 14.74 14.37 11.88
N LEU A 6 14.05 13.25 12.04
CA LEU A 6 12.91 12.89 11.19
C LEU A 6 11.74 13.88 11.35
N ALA A 7 11.44 14.29 12.59
CA ALA A 7 10.44 15.32 12.87
C ALA A 7 10.75 16.65 12.17
N ALA A 8 12.00 17.10 12.24
CA ALA A 8 12.44 18.32 11.57
C ALA A 8 12.32 18.21 10.03
N VAL A 9 12.68 17.07 9.45
CA VAL A 9 12.54 16.83 8.01
C VAL A 9 11.06 16.86 7.59
N ILE A 10 10.18 16.20 8.35
CA ILE A 10 8.73 16.19 8.07
C ILE A 10 8.16 17.60 8.18
N ASP A 11 8.54 18.35 9.22
CA ASP A 11 8.07 19.72 9.44
C ASP A 11 8.51 20.66 8.31
N VAL A 12 9.77 20.58 7.91
CA VAL A 12 10.30 21.35 6.78
C VAL A 12 9.60 20.97 5.48
N LEU A 13 9.47 19.70 5.16
CA LEU A 13 8.79 19.25 3.95
C LEU A 13 7.32 19.72 3.93
N TYR A 14 6.61 19.51 5.02
CA TYR A 14 5.19 19.82 5.05
C TYR A 14 4.88 21.32 5.15
N ASN A 15 5.64 22.09 5.93
CA ASN A 15 5.35 23.50 6.19
C ASN A 15 6.09 24.46 5.25
N SER A 16 7.34 24.18 4.88
CA SER A 16 8.14 25.08 4.04
C SER A 16 7.86 24.88 2.54
N PHE A 17 7.65 23.64 2.09
CA PHE A 17 7.41 23.33 0.68
C PHE A 17 5.92 23.18 0.31
N GLY A 18 5.02 23.42 1.25
CA GLY A 18 3.58 23.46 0.99
C GLY A 18 3.03 22.17 0.38
N ALA A 19 2.27 22.30 -0.72
CA ALA A 19 1.65 21.14 -1.40
C ALA A 19 2.68 20.19 -2.03
N PHE A 20 3.80 20.71 -2.53
CA PHE A 20 4.87 19.88 -3.08
C PHE A 20 5.56 19.05 -1.99
N GLY A 21 5.83 19.64 -0.83
CA GLY A 21 6.39 18.90 0.30
C GLY A 21 5.44 17.81 0.83
N ALA A 22 4.13 18.11 0.87
CA ALA A 22 3.12 17.12 1.21
C ALA A 22 3.02 15.97 0.18
N PHE A 23 3.19 16.28 -1.11
CA PHE A 23 3.30 15.28 -2.17
C PHE A 23 4.48 14.35 -1.93
N VAL A 24 5.69 14.91 -1.74
CA VAL A 24 6.91 14.12 -1.53
C VAL A 24 6.80 13.28 -0.27
N PHE A 25 6.33 13.85 0.82
CA PHE A 25 6.17 13.12 2.09
C PHE A 25 5.16 11.97 1.96
N ALA A 26 3.99 12.20 1.34
CA ALA A 26 2.99 11.16 1.13
C ALA A 26 3.51 10.03 0.21
N ALA A 27 4.26 10.38 -0.84
CA ALA A 27 4.85 9.40 -1.75
C ALA A 27 5.93 8.55 -1.07
N LEU A 28 6.72 9.12 -0.15
CA LEU A 28 7.78 8.43 0.56
C LEU A 28 7.29 7.61 1.77
N LEU A 29 6.06 7.83 2.23
CA LEU A 29 5.57 7.20 3.45
C LEU A 29 5.52 5.68 3.34
N GLN A 30 5.07 5.12 2.21
CA GLN A 30 5.01 3.67 2.01
C GLN A 30 6.39 3.01 1.83
N PRO A 31 7.37 3.61 1.13
CA PRO A 31 8.77 3.20 1.26
C PRO A 31 9.28 3.12 2.71
N LEU A 32 8.90 4.09 3.57
CA LEU A 32 9.23 4.05 5.00
C LEU A 32 8.50 2.91 5.75
N VAL A 33 7.30 2.53 5.32
CA VAL A 33 6.60 1.35 5.85
C VAL A 33 7.35 0.08 5.50
N VAL A 34 7.81 -0.07 4.25
CA VAL A 34 8.58 -1.24 3.80
C VAL A 34 9.88 -1.40 4.59
N THR A 35 10.54 -0.31 4.96
CA THR A 35 11.77 -0.34 5.79
C THR A 35 11.49 -0.51 7.30
N GLY A 36 10.24 -0.47 7.74
CA GLY A 36 9.86 -0.54 9.16
C GLY A 36 10.09 0.75 9.94
N THR A 37 10.64 1.80 9.33
CA THR A 37 10.97 3.06 10.03
C THR A 37 9.74 3.94 10.34
N HIS A 38 8.58 3.59 9.79
CA HIS A 38 7.32 4.31 10.01
C HIS A 38 6.89 4.38 11.48
N GLN A 39 7.33 3.45 12.34
CA GLN A 39 7.03 3.47 13.78
C GLN A 39 7.54 4.76 14.45
N ALA A 40 8.66 5.33 13.98
CA ALA A 40 9.16 6.59 14.49
C ALA A 40 8.21 7.76 14.19
N ILE A 41 7.47 7.70 13.09
CA ILE A 41 6.50 8.75 12.71
C ILE A 41 5.30 8.76 13.67
N GLN A 42 4.87 7.60 14.18
CA GLN A 42 3.78 7.53 15.17
C GLN A 42 4.13 8.25 16.47
N GLY A 43 5.38 8.19 16.91
CA GLY A 43 5.87 8.98 18.04
C GLY A 43 5.82 10.49 17.78
N ILE A 44 6.15 10.91 16.55
CA ILE A 44 6.06 12.32 16.12
C ILE A 44 4.60 12.78 16.11
N GLU A 45 3.68 11.98 15.63
CA GLU A 45 2.24 12.28 15.64
C GLU A 45 1.70 12.49 17.07
N ALA A 46 2.08 11.61 17.98
CA ALA A 46 1.69 11.74 19.39
C ALA A 46 2.18 13.06 20.00
N ASN A 47 3.42 13.44 19.73
CA ASN A 47 3.98 14.71 20.18
C ASN A 47 3.29 15.92 19.51
N LEU A 48 3.00 15.82 18.20
CA LEU A 48 2.31 16.87 17.46
C LEU A 48 0.91 17.15 18.03
N ILE A 49 0.16 16.10 18.34
CA ILE A 49 -1.16 16.22 19.00
C ILE A 49 -1.04 16.85 20.38
N ALA A 50 -0.06 16.43 21.18
CA ALA A 50 0.15 16.93 22.53
C ALA A 50 0.54 18.42 22.54
N THR A 51 1.32 18.90 21.57
CA THR A 51 1.84 20.26 21.52
C THR A 51 0.93 21.23 20.77
N THR A 52 0.28 20.79 19.68
CA THR A 52 -0.51 21.69 18.80
C THR A 52 -2.01 21.40 18.83
N GLY A 53 -2.44 20.29 19.42
CA GLY A 53 -3.83 19.83 19.42
C GLY A 53 -4.32 19.28 18.05
N PHE A 54 -3.45 19.25 17.02
CA PHE A 54 -3.81 18.81 15.68
C PHE A 54 -2.75 17.88 15.11
N ASN A 55 -3.18 16.97 14.20
CA ASN A 55 -2.32 16.06 13.46
C ASN A 55 -2.57 16.20 11.96
N TYR A 56 -1.63 16.80 11.24
CA TYR A 56 -1.69 16.89 9.78
C TYR A 56 -1.14 15.62 9.10
N ILE A 57 -0.32 14.84 9.82
CA ILE A 57 0.29 13.60 9.30
C ILE A 57 -0.78 12.53 9.08
N GLN A 58 -1.83 12.49 9.90
CA GLN A 58 -2.91 11.52 9.80
C GLN A 58 -3.62 11.55 8.43
N GLY A 59 -3.83 12.72 7.84
CA GLY A 59 -4.36 12.83 6.48
C GLY A 59 -3.44 12.21 5.44
N ILE A 60 -2.12 12.37 5.62
CA ILE A 60 -1.09 11.77 4.74
C ILE A 60 -1.07 10.24 4.87
N TRP A 61 -1.19 9.72 6.11
CA TRP A 61 -1.32 8.26 6.35
C TRP A 61 -2.50 7.69 5.59
N SER A 62 -3.66 8.31 5.72
CA SER A 62 -4.89 7.83 5.08
C SER A 62 -4.74 7.72 3.57
N VAL A 63 -4.31 8.80 2.90
CA VAL A 63 -4.14 8.79 1.43
C VAL A 63 -3.06 7.80 1.00
N SER A 64 -2.01 7.63 1.79
CA SER A 64 -0.92 6.71 1.49
C SER A 64 -1.38 5.24 1.55
N ILE A 65 -2.14 4.86 2.57
CA ILE A 65 -2.70 3.51 2.72
C ILE A 65 -3.73 3.22 1.62
N ILE A 66 -4.66 4.13 1.39
CA ILE A 66 -5.70 3.99 0.36
C ILE A 66 -5.11 3.91 -1.06
N ALA A 67 -4.03 4.62 -1.32
CA ALA A 67 -3.32 4.53 -2.60
C ALA A 67 -2.74 3.13 -2.85
N GLN A 68 -2.23 2.44 -1.82
CA GLN A 68 -1.79 1.04 -1.95
C GLN A 68 -2.97 0.11 -2.26
N GLY A 69 -4.14 0.38 -1.67
CA GLY A 69 -5.38 -0.30 -2.05
C GLY A 69 -5.77 -0.05 -3.50
N GLY A 70 -5.59 1.18 -4.00
CA GLY A 70 -5.77 1.53 -5.41
C GLY A 70 -4.83 0.74 -6.32
N GLY A 71 -3.57 0.56 -5.92
CA GLY A 71 -2.61 -0.30 -6.61
C GLY A 71 -3.08 -1.75 -6.68
N ALA A 72 -3.53 -2.31 -5.56
CA ALA A 72 -4.07 -3.68 -5.50
C ALA A 72 -5.29 -3.85 -6.42
N ILE A 73 -6.20 -2.87 -6.47
CA ILE A 73 -7.33 -2.88 -7.42
C ILE A 73 -6.86 -2.74 -8.86
N GLY A 74 -5.83 -1.93 -9.14
CA GLY A 74 -5.20 -1.88 -10.46
C GLY A 74 -4.69 -3.26 -10.91
N MET A 75 -4.02 -4.00 -10.02
CA MET A 75 -3.58 -5.38 -10.26
C MET A 75 -4.76 -6.33 -10.43
N TYR A 76 -5.82 -6.22 -9.62
CA TYR A 76 -7.05 -6.99 -9.77
C TYR A 76 -7.69 -6.84 -11.16
N LEU A 77 -7.71 -5.62 -11.71
CA LEU A 77 -8.29 -5.35 -13.03
C LEU A 77 -7.45 -5.94 -14.16
N LEU A 78 -6.14 -6.06 -13.97
CA LEU A 78 -5.22 -6.63 -14.95
C LEU A 78 -5.13 -8.15 -14.87
N ALA A 79 -5.40 -8.74 -13.71
CA ALA A 79 -5.34 -10.19 -13.49
C ALA A 79 -6.43 -10.92 -14.28
N LYS A 80 -6.13 -12.13 -14.76
CA LYS A 80 -7.09 -12.98 -15.47
C LYS A 80 -8.28 -13.31 -14.57
N LYS A 81 -9.46 -13.41 -15.15
CA LYS A 81 -10.66 -13.89 -14.45
C LYS A 81 -10.39 -15.28 -13.87
N HIS A 82 -10.78 -15.48 -12.60
CA HIS A 82 -10.60 -16.75 -11.86
C HIS A 82 -9.14 -17.17 -11.63
N SER A 83 -8.19 -16.23 -11.65
CA SER A 83 -6.80 -16.49 -11.25
C SER A 83 -6.62 -16.27 -9.74
N LYS A 84 -5.66 -17.00 -9.14
CA LYS A 84 -5.24 -16.79 -7.75
C LYS A 84 -4.77 -15.35 -7.49
N ASP A 85 -4.12 -14.72 -8.47
CA ASP A 85 -3.64 -13.34 -8.35
C ASP A 85 -4.77 -12.35 -8.21
N ARG A 86 -5.89 -12.59 -8.89
CA ARG A 86 -7.08 -11.76 -8.74
C ARG A 86 -7.66 -11.83 -7.33
N ASP A 87 -7.70 -13.04 -6.76
CA ASP A 87 -8.20 -13.27 -5.40
C ASP A 87 -7.25 -12.66 -4.37
N ILE A 88 -5.93 -12.80 -4.56
CA ILE A 88 -4.90 -12.17 -3.72
C ILE A 88 -5.01 -10.64 -3.78
N ALA A 89 -5.13 -10.05 -4.96
CA ALA A 89 -5.25 -8.61 -5.10
C ALA A 89 -6.50 -8.07 -4.38
N MET A 90 -7.64 -8.76 -4.51
CA MET A 90 -8.88 -8.36 -3.83
C MET A 90 -8.79 -8.52 -2.32
N SER A 91 -8.27 -9.66 -1.83
CA SER A 91 -8.09 -9.88 -0.39
C SER A 91 -7.07 -8.92 0.23
N SER A 92 -6.09 -8.46 -0.54
CA SER A 92 -5.09 -7.49 -0.12
C SER A 92 -5.63 -6.04 -0.07
N PHE A 93 -6.65 -5.74 -0.88
CA PHE A 93 -7.31 -4.44 -0.87
C PHE A 93 -8.13 -4.22 0.40
N ILE A 94 -8.88 -5.23 0.86
CA ILE A 94 -9.82 -5.09 1.99
C ILE A 94 -9.16 -4.52 3.26
N PRO A 95 -7.97 -4.99 3.71
CA PRO A 95 -7.29 -4.44 4.88
C PRO A 95 -6.95 -2.94 4.76
N THR A 96 -6.74 -2.42 3.54
CA THR A 96 -6.43 -0.99 3.36
C THR A 96 -7.58 -0.07 3.78
N LEU A 97 -8.81 -0.56 3.71
CA LEU A 97 -9.99 0.19 4.16
C LEU A 97 -10.04 0.38 5.68
N VAL A 98 -9.35 -0.49 6.42
CA VAL A 98 -9.23 -0.42 7.89
C VAL A 98 -7.85 0.07 8.34
N GLY A 99 -7.00 0.54 7.41
CA GLY A 99 -5.74 1.20 7.72
C GLY A 99 -4.51 0.31 7.72
N ILE A 100 -4.57 -0.85 7.09
CA ILE A 100 -3.48 -1.83 7.01
C ILE A 100 -3.04 -1.94 5.54
N SER A 101 -1.84 -1.45 5.22
CA SER A 101 -1.33 -1.40 3.83
C SER A 101 -0.40 -2.56 3.46
N GLU A 102 0.16 -3.26 4.44
CA GLU A 102 1.17 -4.29 4.24
C GLU A 102 0.73 -5.41 3.28
N PRO A 103 -0.50 -5.97 3.39
CA PRO A 103 -0.95 -6.98 2.44
C PRO A 103 -1.01 -6.44 1.00
N ALA A 104 -1.47 -5.20 0.81
CA ALA A 104 -1.52 -4.58 -0.50
C ALA A 104 -0.12 -4.32 -1.08
N ILE A 105 0.84 -3.92 -0.23
CA ILE A 105 2.23 -3.70 -0.63
C ILE A 105 2.88 -5.00 -1.08
N PHE A 106 2.91 -6.01 -0.20
CA PHE A 106 3.73 -7.19 -0.41
C PHE A 106 3.05 -8.26 -1.27
N ALA A 107 1.75 -8.52 -1.07
CA ALA A 107 1.07 -9.58 -1.79
C ALA A 107 0.49 -9.14 -3.15
N ALA A 108 0.26 -7.84 -3.39
CA ALA A 108 -0.27 -7.35 -4.64
C ALA A 108 0.72 -6.46 -5.41
N ASN A 109 1.18 -5.34 -4.79
CA ASN A 109 1.86 -4.28 -5.50
C ASN A 109 3.34 -4.58 -5.81
N LEU A 110 4.04 -5.32 -4.93
CA LEU A 110 5.44 -5.71 -5.10
C LEU A 110 5.62 -7.14 -5.61
N LYS A 111 4.54 -7.93 -5.70
CA LYS A 111 4.63 -9.36 -6.02
C LYS A 111 5.36 -9.63 -7.33
N TYR A 112 5.04 -8.90 -8.38
CA TYR A 112 5.57 -9.14 -9.73
C TYR A 112 6.42 -7.99 -10.28
N SER A 113 6.26 -6.80 -9.76
CA SER A 113 6.96 -5.61 -10.25
C SER A 113 6.88 -4.49 -9.24
N VAL A 114 7.90 -3.65 -9.18
CA VAL A 114 7.91 -2.43 -8.35
C VAL A 114 6.95 -1.36 -8.88
N ILE A 115 6.49 -1.47 -10.12
CA ILE A 115 5.72 -0.43 -10.80
C ILE A 115 4.36 -0.15 -10.14
N PRO A 116 3.52 -1.15 -9.80
CA PRO A 116 2.27 -0.88 -9.08
C PRO A 116 2.49 -0.17 -7.75
N PHE A 117 3.56 -0.52 -7.04
CA PHE A 117 3.95 0.14 -5.80
C PHE A 117 4.33 1.61 -6.03
N VAL A 118 5.16 1.89 -7.04
CA VAL A 118 5.56 3.27 -7.40
C VAL A 118 4.34 4.09 -7.85
N CYS A 119 3.46 3.52 -8.68
CA CYS A 119 2.20 4.17 -9.08
C CYS A 119 1.34 4.51 -7.86
N SER A 120 1.29 3.63 -6.86
CA SER A 120 0.58 3.86 -5.60
C SER A 120 1.24 4.98 -4.78
N CYS A 121 2.56 5.03 -4.72
CA CYS A 121 3.29 6.13 -4.07
C CYS A 121 3.00 7.48 -4.74
N LEU A 122 2.94 7.53 -6.07
CA LEU A 122 2.56 8.74 -6.82
C LEU A 122 1.11 9.15 -6.55
N GLY A 123 0.19 8.18 -6.48
CA GLY A 123 -1.20 8.42 -6.11
C GLY A 123 -1.33 8.98 -4.70
N ALA A 124 -0.57 8.43 -3.74
CA ALA A 124 -0.46 8.97 -2.39
C ALA A 124 0.02 10.41 -2.39
N GLY A 125 1.06 10.71 -3.20
CA GLY A 125 1.58 12.07 -3.38
C GLY A 125 0.51 13.04 -3.85
N CYS A 126 -0.26 12.70 -4.90
CA CYS A 126 -1.36 13.53 -5.40
C CYS A 126 -2.44 13.78 -4.33
N GLY A 127 -2.84 12.73 -3.61
CA GLY A 127 -3.80 12.84 -2.51
C GLY A 127 -3.27 13.71 -1.37
N GLY A 128 -1.99 13.54 -0.98
CA GLY A 128 -1.33 14.32 0.06
C GLY A 128 -1.20 15.80 -0.28
N ALA A 129 -0.84 16.13 -1.52
CA ALA A 129 -0.82 17.50 -2.01
C ALA A 129 -2.21 18.15 -1.92
N PHE A 130 -3.24 17.43 -2.35
CA PHE A 130 -4.63 17.90 -2.23
C PHE A 130 -5.05 18.12 -0.77
N MET A 131 -4.72 17.18 0.14
CA MET A 131 -5.01 17.30 1.57
C MET A 131 -4.39 18.57 2.17
N LYS A 132 -3.15 18.87 1.79
CA LYS A 132 -2.46 20.09 2.23
C LYS A 132 -3.13 21.37 1.72
N LEU A 133 -3.49 21.42 0.42
CA LEU A 133 -4.17 22.55 -0.18
C LEU A 133 -5.55 22.81 0.45
N ALA A 134 -6.27 21.73 0.76
CA ALA A 134 -7.57 21.79 1.41
C ALA A 134 -7.48 22.09 2.93
N GLY A 135 -6.28 22.15 3.51
CA GLY A 135 -6.07 22.42 4.94
C GLY A 135 -6.69 21.36 5.86
N VAL A 136 -6.72 20.10 5.42
CA VAL A 136 -7.24 18.98 6.20
C VAL A 136 -6.30 18.66 7.36
N ARG A 137 -6.85 18.63 8.58
CA ARG A 137 -6.12 18.29 9.81
C ARG A 137 -7.00 17.38 10.66
N ALA A 138 -6.41 16.32 11.23
CA ALA A 138 -7.07 15.46 12.19
C ALA A 138 -6.86 15.95 13.64
N ILE A 139 -7.70 15.52 14.55
CA ILE A 139 -7.60 15.84 15.99
C ILE A 139 -7.06 14.65 16.79
N GLY A 140 -6.80 13.50 16.13
CA GLY A 140 -6.33 12.29 16.79
C GLY A 140 -5.53 11.38 15.85
N GLN A 141 -5.06 10.25 16.39
CA GLN A 141 -4.45 9.16 15.65
C GLN A 141 -5.53 8.11 15.28
N GLY A 142 -5.40 7.50 14.10
CA GLY A 142 -6.28 6.42 13.61
C GLY A 142 -7.46 6.91 12.76
N ILE A 143 -8.00 5.97 11.97
CA ILE A 143 -8.98 6.26 10.91
C ILE A 143 -10.30 6.82 11.44
N ASN A 144 -10.68 6.50 12.67
CA ASN A 144 -12.04 6.71 13.18
C ASN A 144 -12.18 7.68 14.35
N ARG A 145 -11.16 8.45 14.74
CA ARG A 145 -11.31 9.30 15.92
C ARG A 145 -11.23 10.79 15.62
N ASN A 146 -12.42 11.38 15.73
CA ASN A 146 -12.67 12.79 15.95
C ASN A 146 -12.49 13.76 14.78
N ILE A 147 -13.20 13.51 13.69
CA ILE A 147 -13.78 14.64 12.98
C ILE A 147 -14.95 15.12 13.87
N ARG A 148 -14.68 16.09 14.73
CA ARG A 148 -15.76 16.73 15.51
C ARG A 148 -16.72 17.42 14.55
N THR A 149 -17.85 16.79 14.27
CA THR A 149 -18.83 17.16 13.23
C THR A 149 -19.77 18.29 13.64
N SER A 150 -19.43 19.06 14.66
CA SER A 150 -20.33 20.09 15.19
C SER A 150 -20.29 21.42 14.45
N ASP A 151 -19.28 21.69 13.61
CA ASP A 151 -19.15 22.96 12.91
C ASP A 151 -19.20 22.79 11.39
N ARG A 152 -19.81 23.75 10.69
CA ARG A 152 -19.94 23.79 9.22
C ARG A 152 -18.57 23.67 8.52
N SER A 153 -17.54 24.27 9.10
CA SER A 153 -16.13 24.17 8.65
C SER A 153 -15.62 22.73 8.67
N THR A 154 -16.00 21.95 9.65
CA THR A 154 -15.59 20.55 9.80
C THR A 154 -16.24 19.62 8.78
N LYS A 155 -17.51 19.87 8.44
CA LYS A 155 -18.21 19.10 7.39
C LYS A 155 -17.55 19.29 6.02
N ILE A 156 -17.13 20.51 5.69
CA ILE A 156 -16.43 20.82 4.45
C ILE A 156 -15.06 20.13 4.41
N LYS A 157 -14.32 20.11 5.52
CA LYS A 157 -13.03 19.41 5.62
C LYS A 157 -13.18 17.90 5.50
N LEU A 158 -14.28 17.32 5.99
CA LEU A 158 -14.60 15.91 5.78
C LEU A 158 -14.79 15.58 4.30
N VAL A 159 -15.51 16.42 3.56
CA VAL A 159 -15.68 16.25 2.11
C VAL A 159 -14.33 16.30 1.40
N PHE A 160 -13.48 17.26 1.73
CA PHE A 160 -12.12 17.33 1.16
C PHE A 160 -11.25 16.13 1.55
N TYR A 161 -11.40 15.61 2.77
CA TYR A 161 -10.72 14.38 3.19
C TYR A 161 -11.15 13.20 2.30
N VAL A 162 -12.43 13.02 2.06
CA VAL A 162 -12.96 11.95 1.18
C VAL A 162 -12.46 12.13 -0.25
N ILE A 163 -12.48 13.35 -0.78
CA ILE A 163 -11.99 13.66 -2.13
C ILE A 163 -10.50 13.34 -2.25
N GLY A 164 -9.68 13.72 -1.27
CA GLY A 164 -8.25 13.42 -1.27
C GLY A 164 -7.95 11.93 -1.26
N ASN A 165 -8.71 11.14 -0.48
CA ASN A 165 -8.61 9.68 -0.49
C ASN A 165 -9.06 9.09 -1.83
N LEU A 166 -10.10 9.64 -2.45
CA LEU A 166 -10.58 9.20 -3.76
C LEU A 166 -9.53 9.47 -4.86
N ILE A 167 -8.89 10.63 -4.85
CA ILE A 167 -7.77 10.95 -5.74
C ILE A 167 -6.64 9.94 -5.54
N ALA A 168 -6.23 9.71 -4.29
CA ALA A 168 -5.18 8.75 -3.94
C ALA A 168 -5.51 7.32 -4.39
N PHE A 169 -6.78 6.94 -4.40
CA PHE A 169 -7.25 5.63 -4.86
C PHE A 169 -7.28 5.49 -6.38
N ILE A 170 -7.80 6.50 -7.09
CA ILE A 170 -8.03 6.42 -8.54
C ILE A 170 -6.72 6.58 -9.31
N VAL A 171 -5.82 7.46 -8.89
CA VAL A 171 -4.57 7.75 -9.61
C VAL A 171 -3.71 6.49 -9.83
N PRO A 172 -3.45 5.63 -8.85
CA PRO A 172 -2.70 4.39 -9.07
C PRO A 172 -3.37 3.46 -10.07
N ILE A 173 -4.70 3.30 -9.99
CA ILE A 173 -5.46 2.45 -10.92
C ILE A 173 -5.24 2.91 -12.36
N VAL A 174 -5.41 4.21 -12.59
CA VAL A 174 -5.25 4.80 -13.93
C VAL A 174 -3.80 4.64 -14.43
N LEU A 175 -2.81 4.95 -13.58
CA LEU A 175 -1.40 4.82 -13.95
C LEU A 175 -1.02 3.38 -14.28
N ILE A 176 -1.46 2.41 -13.49
CA ILE A 176 -1.18 0.98 -13.72
C ILE A 176 -1.82 0.50 -15.01
N VAL A 177 -3.07 0.87 -15.27
CA VAL A 177 -3.79 0.49 -16.50
C VAL A 177 -3.11 1.10 -17.73
N ILE A 178 -2.75 2.39 -17.69
CA ILE A 178 -2.05 3.07 -18.79
C ILE A 178 -0.67 2.44 -19.02
N TYR A 179 0.08 2.19 -17.95
CA TYR A 179 1.41 1.59 -18.05
C TYR A 179 1.35 0.20 -18.68
N ASN A 180 0.39 -0.63 -18.25
CA ASN A 180 0.22 -1.97 -18.79
C ASN A 180 -0.16 -1.96 -20.28
N LYS A 181 -1.01 -1.01 -20.70
CA LYS A 181 -1.37 -0.83 -22.12
C LYS A 181 -0.13 -0.53 -22.99
N ASN A 182 0.83 0.24 -22.46
CA ASN A 182 2.00 0.66 -23.21
C ASN A 182 3.14 -0.37 -23.22
N LYS A 183 3.31 -1.18 -22.16
CA LYS A 183 4.49 -2.06 -21.99
C LYS A 183 4.17 -3.54 -21.76
N LYS A 184 2.92 -3.97 -21.82
CA LYS A 184 2.49 -5.36 -21.60
C LYS A 184 3.13 -6.00 -20.36
N VAL A 185 3.14 -5.31 -19.22
CA VAL A 185 3.69 -5.80 -17.93
C VAL A 185 3.14 -7.15 -17.57
N PHE A 186 1.92 -7.46 -18.01
CA PHE A 186 1.25 -8.73 -17.85
C PHE A 186 1.94 -9.92 -18.55
N HIS A 187 2.82 -9.67 -19.52
CA HIS A 187 3.62 -10.75 -20.13
C HIS A 187 4.69 -11.29 -19.18
N MET A 188 5.21 -10.44 -18.29
CA MET A 188 6.19 -10.88 -17.27
C MET A 188 5.50 -11.71 -16.19
N VAL A 189 4.32 -11.28 -15.72
CA VAL A 189 3.48 -12.02 -14.77
C VAL A 189 3.13 -13.43 -15.30
N LYS A 190 2.78 -13.54 -16.57
CA LYS A 190 2.45 -14.83 -17.19
C LYS A 190 3.66 -15.77 -17.27
N LYS A 191 4.85 -15.24 -17.53
CA LYS A 191 6.08 -16.03 -17.63
C LYS A 191 6.56 -16.55 -16.27
N GLU A 192 6.37 -15.76 -15.20
CA GLU A 192 6.67 -16.20 -13.83
C GLU A 192 5.66 -17.21 -13.30
N GLU A 193 4.36 -17.04 -13.57
CA GLU A 193 3.32 -18.03 -13.24
C GLU A 193 3.58 -19.39 -13.93
N GLU A 194 3.99 -19.38 -15.19
CA GLU A 194 4.35 -20.58 -15.95
C GLU A 194 5.62 -21.24 -15.37
N ALA A 195 6.60 -20.46 -14.94
CA ALA A 195 7.82 -20.95 -14.30
C ALA A 195 7.56 -21.51 -12.89
N GLU A 196 6.74 -20.84 -12.07
CA GLU A 196 6.37 -21.30 -10.72
C GLU A 196 5.50 -22.55 -10.77
N SER A 197 4.58 -22.65 -11.73
CA SER A 197 3.78 -23.87 -11.94
C SER A 197 4.62 -25.04 -12.43
N ALA A 198 5.62 -24.80 -13.27
CA ALA A 198 6.56 -25.84 -13.71
C ALA A 198 7.44 -26.33 -12.56
N LEU A 199 7.92 -25.46 -11.68
CA LEU A 199 8.70 -25.82 -10.49
C LEU A 199 7.88 -26.65 -9.50
N THR A 200 6.64 -26.27 -9.24
CA THR A 200 5.74 -27.00 -8.33
C THR A 200 5.37 -28.40 -8.86
N ILE A 201 5.22 -28.55 -10.18
CA ILE A 201 4.99 -29.86 -10.81
C ILE A 201 6.23 -30.75 -10.68
N ASP A 202 7.42 -30.21 -10.89
CA ASP A 202 8.69 -30.95 -10.77
C ASP A 202 8.96 -31.38 -9.31
N GLU A 203 8.71 -30.53 -8.33
CA GLU A 203 8.82 -30.88 -6.90
C GLU A 203 7.80 -31.94 -6.47
N THR A 204 6.58 -31.86 -6.97
CA THR A 204 5.53 -32.85 -6.68
C THR A 204 5.87 -34.20 -7.31
N ALA A 205 6.40 -34.21 -8.52
CA ALA A 205 6.85 -35.43 -9.20
C ALA A 205 8.02 -36.08 -8.46
N LYS A 206 9.01 -35.31 -8.01
CA LYS A 206 10.15 -35.80 -7.21
C LYS A 206 9.70 -36.39 -5.87
N SER A 207 8.79 -35.69 -5.16
CA SER A 207 8.23 -36.16 -3.89
C SER A 207 7.46 -37.49 -4.05
N THR A 208 6.68 -37.63 -5.12
CA THR A 208 5.92 -38.85 -5.43
C THR A 208 6.85 -40.01 -5.76
N SER A 209 7.89 -39.77 -6.56
CA SER A 209 8.90 -40.79 -6.91
C SER A 209 9.68 -41.27 -5.66
N GLN A 210 10.06 -40.34 -4.76
CA GLN A 210 10.71 -40.70 -3.50
C GLN A 210 9.82 -41.54 -2.59
N LYS A 211 8.53 -41.22 -2.48
CA LYS A 211 7.56 -42.05 -1.72
C LYS A 211 7.40 -43.43 -2.29
N GLN A 212 7.35 -43.57 -3.60
CA GLN A 212 7.26 -44.90 -4.25
C GLN A 212 8.50 -45.77 -3.99
N LEU A 213 9.70 -45.18 -4.10
CA LEU A 213 10.96 -45.85 -3.80
C LEU A 213 11.08 -46.28 -2.32
N LEU A 214 10.59 -45.48 -1.39
CA LEU A 214 10.54 -45.82 0.03
C LEU A 214 9.59 -46.94 0.33
N THR A 215 8.41 -46.93 -0.31
CA THR A 215 7.40 -48.00 -0.17
C THR A 215 7.93 -49.32 -0.72
N GLU A 216 8.61 -49.31 -1.85
CA GLU A 216 9.21 -50.50 -2.45
C GLU A 216 10.35 -51.09 -1.58
N LYS A 217 11.21 -50.22 -1.00
CA LYS A 217 12.24 -50.66 -0.04
C LYS A 217 11.65 -51.29 1.23
N LEU A 218 10.57 -50.70 1.77
CA LEU A 218 9.88 -51.24 2.94
C LEU A 218 9.21 -52.59 2.67
N LEU A 219 8.67 -52.79 1.47
CA LEU A 219 8.12 -54.08 1.06
C LEU A 219 9.20 -55.17 0.94
N ARG A 220 10.37 -54.85 0.40
CA ARG A 220 11.53 -55.78 0.31
C ARG A 220 12.10 -56.16 1.67
N LEU A 221 11.97 -55.33 2.68
CA LEU A 221 12.48 -55.62 4.06
C LEU A 221 11.47 -56.44 4.88
N LYS A 222 10.25 -56.60 4.42
CA LYS A 222 9.20 -57.40 5.09
C LYS A 222 9.05 -58.83 4.52
N MET A 223 9.73 -59.14 3.42
CA MET A 223 9.87 -60.49 2.86
C MET A 223 11.20 -61.11 3.29
#